data_c09c8e894ec732526ef11bb00c4f464d
#
_entry.id   c09c8e894ec732526ef11bb00c4f464d
#
_cell.length_a   1.000
_cell.length_b   1.000
_cell.length_c   1.000
_cell.angle_alpha   90.00
_cell.angle_beta   90.00
_cell.angle_gamma   90.00
#
_symmetry.space_group_name_H-M   'P 1'
#
loop_
_entity.id
_entity.type
_entity.pdbx_description
1 polymer ?
#
loop_
_entity_poly.entity_id
_entity_poly.type
_entity_poly.pdbx_seq_one_letter_code
_entity_poly.pdbx_strand_id
1 'polypeptide(L)'
;LVPAENIFIGNGSDEVIDLAYRIFCDPQKDNVIICPPTYGMYQVSANINDVAIKKVNLTADFQLDVEGILNATDSNTKLLFICSPNNPTGNNMNRSDVEMLLNNFPGIVIIDEAYINYSKQKTFIQELTEYPNLIVMQTLSKAWGLAALRLGLCFASMDIVDIFNKV
;
A
#
# COMPACT_ATOMS: atom_id res chain seq x y z
N LEU A 1 -5.40 0.30 20.39
CA LEU A 1 -5.51 -1.08 19.92
C LEU A 1 -6.43 -1.10 18.70
N VAL A 2 -6.03 -1.81 17.65
CA VAL A 2 -6.87 -2.02 16.46
C VAL A 2 -7.79 -3.21 16.74
N PRO A 3 -9.11 -3.10 16.51
CA PRO A 3 -10.03 -4.22 16.61
C PRO A 3 -9.66 -5.35 15.63
N ALA A 4 -9.98 -6.61 15.99
CA ALA A 4 -9.64 -7.76 15.17
C ALA A 4 -10.33 -7.74 13.78
N GLU A 5 -11.53 -7.18 13.72
CA GLU A 5 -12.30 -6.99 12.49
C GLU A 5 -11.66 -6.02 11.48
N ASN A 6 -10.66 -5.26 11.91
CA ASN A 6 -9.87 -4.36 11.05
C ASN A 6 -8.54 -4.97 10.61
N ILE A 7 -8.32 -6.27 10.88
CA ILE A 7 -7.04 -6.95 10.62
C ILE A 7 -7.26 -8.18 9.76
N PHE A 8 -6.61 -8.22 8.58
CA PHE A 8 -6.45 -9.44 7.81
C PHE A 8 -5.01 -9.96 7.98
N ILE A 9 -4.83 -11.27 8.09
CA ILE A 9 -3.55 -11.93 8.24
C ILE A 9 -3.24 -12.73 6.97
N GLY A 10 -2.18 -12.34 6.27
CA GLY A 10 -1.72 -13.01 5.05
C GLY A 10 -0.42 -13.79 5.23
N ASN A 11 -0.11 -14.62 4.26
CA ASN A 11 1.16 -15.36 4.14
C ASN A 11 2.30 -14.43 3.70
N GLY A 12 2.70 -13.54 4.60
CA GLY A 12 3.56 -12.39 4.34
C GLY A 12 2.78 -11.23 3.70
N SER A 13 3.40 -10.05 3.67
CA SER A 13 2.80 -8.88 3.02
C SER A 13 2.64 -9.04 1.49
N ASP A 14 3.39 -9.95 0.88
CA ASP A 14 3.29 -10.22 -0.57
C ASP A 14 1.91 -10.80 -0.94
N GLU A 15 1.30 -11.62 -0.07
CA GLU A 15 -0.07 -12.10 -0.29
C GLU A 15 -1.08 -10.96 -0.20
N VAL A 16 -0.90 -10.02 0.73
CA VAL A 16 -1.76 -8.83 0.83
C VAL A 16 -1.69 -8.01 -0.46
N ILE A 17 -0.49 -7.86 -1.03
CA ILE A 17 -0.30 -7.17 -2.32
C ILE A 17 -1.05 -7.91 -3.43
N ASP A 18 -0.87 -9.22 -3.57
CA ASP A 18 -1.51 -10.03 -4.62
C ASP A 18 -3.04 -9.99 -4.49
N LEU A 19 -3.57 -10.17 -3.28
CA LEU A 19 -5.01 -10.10 -3.02
C LEU A 19 -5.59 -8.70 -3.32
N ALA A 20 -4.86 -7.63 -3.04
CA ALA A 20 -5.31 -6.28 -3.38
C ALA A 20 -5.53 -6.12 -4.89
N TYR A 21 -4.64 -6.65 -5.73
CA TYR A 21 -4.85 -6.67 -7.17
C TYR A 21 -6.09 -7.45 -7.57
N ARG A 22 -6.28 -8.66 -7.03
CA ARG A 22 -7.42 -9.54 -7.34
C ARG A 22 -8.76 -8.97 -6.90
N ILE A 23 -8.76 -8.23 -5.80
CA ILE A 23 -9.99 -7.66 -5.20
C ILE A 23 -10.43 -6.38 -5.93
N PHE A 24 -9.46 -5.49 -6.21
CA PHE A 24 -9.78 -4.13 -6.62
C PHE A 24 -9.57 -3.84 -8.11
N CYS A 25 -8.94 -4.75 -8.86
CA CYS A 25 -8.62 -4.50 -10.27
C CYS A 25 -9.23 -5.55 -11.20
N ASP A 26 -9.85 -5.09 -12.28
CA ASP A 26 -10.22 -5.94 -13.42
C ASP A 26 -8.96 -6.12 -14.31
N PRO A 27 -8.50 -7.38 -14.59
CA PRO A 27 -7.37 -7.63 -15.49
C PRO A 27 -7.56 -6.98 -16.86
N GLN A 28 -6.46 -6.52 -17.48
CA GLN A 28 -6.42 -5.89 -18.82
C GLN A 28 -7.21 -4.59 -18.96
N LYS A 29 -7.92 -4.16 -17.94
CA LYS A 29 -8.76 -2.96 -17.97
C LYS A 29 -8.26 -1.90 -16.99
N ASP A 30 -8.00 -2.31 -15.76
CA ASP A 30 -7.63 -1.39 -14.71
C ASP A 30 -6.12 -1.18 -14.61
N ASN A 31 -5.74 -0.13 -13.92
CA ASN A 31 -4.35 0.21 -13.70
C ASN A 31 -4.10 0.64 -12.25
N VAL A 32 -2.84 0.60 -11.87
CA VAL A 32 -2.38 1.02 -10.56
C VAL A 32 -1.20 1.99 -10.69
N ILE A 33 -0.98 2.79 -9.66
CA ILE A 33 0.18 3.70 -9.60
C ILE A 33 1.19 3.15 -8.61
N ILE A 34 2.46 3.14 -9.02
CA ILE A 34 3.61 2.89 -8.16
C ILE A 34 4.61 4.04 -8.29
N CYS A 35 5.43 4.28 -7.26
CA CYS A 35 6.33 5.44 -7.16
C CYS A 35 7.81 5.00 -7.12
N PRO A 36 8.43 4.63 -8.27
CA PRO A 36 9.84 4.23 -8.31
C PRO A 36 10.81 5.38 -7.93
N PRO A 37 12.00 5.02 -7.33
CA PRO A 37 12.41 3.68 -6.94
C PRO A 37 11.68 3.20 -5.70
N THR A 38 11.07 2.00 -5.78
CA THR A 38 10.28 1.41 -4.70
C THR A 38 10.33 -0.11 -4.73
N TYR A 39 9.62 -0.79 -3.82
CA TYR A 39 9.61 -2.24 -3.70
C TYR A 39 9.09 -2.93 -4.99
N GLY A 40 9.89 -3.85 -5.52
CA GLY A 40 9.64 -4.46 -6.83
C GLY A 40 8.42 -5.38 -6.90
N MET A 41 7.94 -5.92 -5.77
CA MET A 41 6.82 -6.86 -5.76
C MET A 41 5.51 -6.22 -6.20
N TYR A 42 5.34 -4.92 -6.08
CA TYR A 42 4.15 -4.25 -6.64
C TYR A 42 4.05 -4.48 -8.14
N GLN A 43 5.17 -4.34 -8.87
CA GLN A 43 5.20 -4.59 -10.31
C GLN A 43 5.07 -6.09 -10.63
N VAL A 44 5.69 -6.96 -9.85
CA VAL A 44 5.61 -8.40 -10.07
C VAL A 44 4.17 -8.89 -9.93
N SER A 45 3.48 -8.50 -8.86
CA SER A 45 2.09 -8.87 -8.62
C SER A 45 1.14 -8.29 -9.68
N ALA A 46 1.37 -7.05 -10.13
CA ALA A 46 0.61 -6.46 -11.23
C ALA A 46 0.73 -7.30 -12.52
N ASN A 47 1.95 -7.70 -12.87
CA ASN A 47 2.20 -8.53 -14.06
C ASN A 47 1.53 -9.91 -13.95
N ILE A 48 1.54 -10.52 -12.76
CA ILE A 48 0.87 -11.81 -12.50
C ILE A 48 -0.65 -11.68 -12.69
N ASN A 49 -1.23 -10.57 -12.23
CA ASN A 49 -2.66 -10.32 -12.30
C ASN A 49 -3.10 -9.62 -13.60
N ASP A 50 -2.19 -9.42 -14.56
CA ASP A 50 -2.45 -8.75 -15.85
C ASP A 50 -3.08 -7.35 -15.69
N VAL A 51 -2.58 -6.58 -14.70
CA VAL A 51 -3.00 -5.21 -14.40
C VAL A 51 -1.93 -4.23 -14.83
N ALA A 52 -2.33 -3.19 -15.56
CA ALA A 52 -1.42 -2.17 -16.05
C ALA A 52 -0.83 -1.32 -14.91
N ILE A 53 0.43 -0.86 -15.11
CA ILE A 53 1.12 -0.03 -14.14
C ILE A 53 1.42 1.35 -14.74
N LYS A 54 1.07 2.38 -14.01
CA LYS A 54 1.53 3.75 -14.20
C LYS A 54 2.66 4.04 -13.22
N LYS A 55 3.78 4.53 -13.73
CA LYS A 55 4.94 4.87 -12.91
C LYS A 55 5.03 6.39 -12.77
N VAL A 56 4.92 6.88 -11.55
CA VAL A 56 5.22 8.26 -11.19
C VAL A 56 6.45 8.23 -10.30
N ASN A 57 7.60 8.63 -10.84
CA ASN A 57 8.85 8.56 -10.10
C ASN A 57 8.81 9.47 -8.87
N LEU A 58 9.49 9.04 -7.80
CA LEU A 58 9.76 9.90 -6.66
C LEU A 58 10.56 11.13 -7.12
N THR A 59 10.42 12.23 -6.39
CA THR A 59 11.21 13.45 -6.61
C THR A 59 12.72 13.22 -6.39
N ALA A 60 13.55 14.20 -6.70
CA ALA A 60 14.99 14.12 -6.46
C ALA A 60 15.36 13.86 -4.99
N ASP A 61 14.48 14.28 -4.06
CA ASP A 61 14.62 14.06 -2.62
C ASP A 61 13.91 12.79 -2.14
N PHE A 62 13.55 11.91 -3.06
CA PHE A 62 12.83 10.66 -2.81
C PHE A 62 11.49 10.85 -2.09
N GLN A 63 10.78 11.94 -2.36
CA GLN A 63 9.43 12.20 -1.87
C GLN A 63 8.39 11.94 -2.97
N LEU A 64 7.11 11.86 -2.58
CA LEU A 64 6.02 11.67 -3.52
C LEU A 64 5.82 12.91 -4.41
N ASP A 65 5.68 12.70 -5.71
CA ASP A 65 5.20 13.71 -6.64
C ASP A 65 3.66 13.68 -6.64
N VAL A 66 3.06 14.37 -5.67
CA VAL A 66 1.60 14.38 -5.45
C VAL A 66 0.85 14.83 -6.69
N GLU A 67 1.31 15.93 -7.33
CA GLU A 67 0.69 16.46 -8.54
C GLU A 67 0.79 15.46 -9.70
N GLY A 68 1.97 14.87 -9.89
CA GLY A 68 2.22 13.83 -10.90
C GLY A 68 1.33 12.60 -10.68
N ILE A 69 1.12 12.16 -9.43
CA ILE A 69 0.26 11.03 -9.08
C ILE A 69 -1.20 11.36 -9.42
N LEU A 70 -1.71 12.52 -9.00
CA LEU A 70 -3.08 12.92 -9.27
C LEU A 70 -3.33 13.12 -10.77
N ASN A 71 -2.38 13.69 -11.50
CA ASN A 71 -2.46 13.86 -12.96
C ASN A 71 -2.40 12.53 -13.73
N ALA A 72 -1.70 11.53 -13.20
CA ALA A 72 -1.64 10.19 -13.79
C ALA A 72 -2.90 9.36 -13.53
N THR A 73 -3.73 9.77 -12.55
CA THR A 73 -4.95 9.06 -12.17
C THR A 73 -6.04 9.22 -13.21
N ASP A 74 -6.71 8.12 -13.57
CA ASP A 74 -7.88 8.10 -14.44
C ASP A 74 -9.00 7.20 -13.85
N SER A 75 -10.10 7.03 -14.58
CA SER A 75 -11.26 6.22 -14.15
C SER A 75 -10.95 4.74 -13.92
N ASN A 76 -9.87 4.24 -14.53
CA ASN A 76 -9.41 2.86 -14.42
C ASN A 76 -8.31 2.69 -13.36
N THR A 77 -7.87 3.78 -12.73
CA THR A 77 -6.83 3.72 -11.67
C THR A 77 -7.48 3.32 -10.35
N LYS A 78 -7.11 2.15 -9.82
CA LYS A 78 -7.76 1.54 -8.65
C LYS A 78 -6.89 1.57 -7.40
N LEU A 79 -5.57 1.38 -7.54
CA LEU A 79 -4.66 1.29 -6.41
C LEU A 79 -3.51 2.28 -6.55
N LEU A 80 -3.08 2.83 -5.43
CA LEU A 80 -1.83 3.56 -5.28
C LEU A 80 -0.99 2.88 -4.19
N PHE A 81 0.23 2.45 -4.54
CA PHE A 81 1.17 1.88 -3.59
C PHE A 81 2.18 2.92 -3.12
N ILE A 82 2.27 3.13 -1.81
CA ILE A 82 3.22 4.01 -1.14
C ILE A 82 4.03 3.19 -0.15
N CYS A 83 5.35 3.11 -0.32
CA CYS A 83 6.25 2.45 0.63
C CYS A 83 6.83 3.50 1.60
N SER A 84 6.56 3.37 2.89
CA SER A 84 7.06 4.33 3.89
C SER A 84 7.26 3.66 5.26
N PRO A 85 8.51 3.49 5.72
CA PRO A 85 9.78 3.86 5.07
C PRO A 85 10.00 3.13 3.75
N ASN A 86 10.54 3.86 2.75
CA ASN A 86 10.68 3.32 1.40
C ASN A 86 11.85 2.33 1.28
N ASN A 87 11.66 1.31 0.49
CA ASN A 87 12.70 0.39 0.05
C ASN A 87 12.96 0.65 -1.46
N PRO A 88 14.17 1.06 -1.91
CA PRO A 88 15.45 0.92 -1.21
C PRO A 88 16.00 2.20 -0.53
N THR A 89 15.31 3.33 -0.60
CA THR A 89 15.89 4.65 -0.23
C THR A 89 15.94 4.89 1.28
N GLY A 90 15.14 4.16 2.08
CA GLY A 90 15.17 4.17 3.54
C GLY A 90 14.52 5.39 4.20
N ASN A 91 14.04 6.35 3.43
CA ASN A 91 13.37 7.55 3.96
C ASN A 91 11.86 7.30 4.19
N ASN A 92 11.28 8.09 5.08
CA ASN A 92 9.83 8.19 5.17
C ASN A 92 9.31 9.15 4.10
N MET A 93 8.10 8.88 3.61
CA MET A 93 7.35 9.86 2.83
C MET A 93 6.81 10.97 3.74
N ASN A 94 6.74 12.18 3.22
CA ASN A 94 6.14 13.31 3.94
C ASN A 94 4.69 12.98 4.27
N ARG A 95 4.34 13.09 5.54
CA ARG A 95 3.01 12.72 6.01
C ARG A 95 1.91 13.55 5.36
N SER A 96 2.13 14.87 5.22
CA SER A 96 1.18 15.76 4.55
C SER A 96 0.89 15.37 3.10
N ASP A 97 1.89 14.85 2.38
CA ASP A 97 1.72 14.43 1.00
C ASP A 97 0.88 13.13 0.92
N VAL A 98 1.11 12.21 1.85
CA VAL A 98 0.31 10.98 1.97
C VAL A 98 -1.15 11.32 2.34
N GLU A 99 -1.37 12.21 3.32
CA GLU A 99 -2.71 12.65 3.72
C GLU A 99 -3.44 13.38 2.57
N MET A 100 -2.71 14.17 1.77
CA MET A 100 -3.28 14.81 0.58
C MET A 100 -3.74 13.77 -0.45
N LEU A 101 -2.95 12.71 -0.67
CA LEU A 101 -3.32 11.61 -1.56
C LEU A 101 -4.50 10.81 -1.01
N LEU A 102 -4.55 10.51 0.28
CA LEU A 102 -5.68 9.83 0.93
C LEU A 102 -7.01 10.60 0.72
N ASN A 103 -6.95 11.92 0.74
CA ASN A 103 -8.12 12.77 0.56
C ASN A 103 -8.56 12.97 -0.90
N ASN A 104 -7.64 12.82 -1.87
CA ASN A 104 -7.91 13.20 -3.26
C ASN A 104 -7.80 12.05 -4.27
N PHE A 105 -7.21 10.92 -3.89
CA PHE A 105 -7.13 9.74 -4.75
C PHE A 105 -8.45 8.96 -4.72
N PRO A 106 -9.07 8.68 -5.88
CA PRO A 106 -10.42 8.09 -5.92
C PRO A 106 -10.47 6.59 -5.65
N GLY A 107 -9.30 5.93 -5.61
CA GLY A 107 -9.16 4.48 -5.35
C GLY A 107 -8.62 4.19 -3.95
N ILE A 108 -8.10 2.99 -3.78
CA ILE A 108 -7.50 2.53 -2.52
C ILE A 108 -6.02 2.98 -2.47
N VAL A 109 -5.62 3.58 -1.36
CA VAL A 109 -4.22 3.91 -1.07
C VAL A 109 -3.65 2.86 -0.12
N ILE A 110 -2.62 2.16 -0.57
CA ILE A 110 -1.94 1.12 0.21
C ILE A 110 -0.60 1.68 0.70
N ILE A 111 -0.46 1.80 2.02
CA ILE A 111 0.78 2.23 2.66
C ILE A 111 1.51 1.00 3.16
N ASP A 112 2.65 0.70 2.55
CA ASP A 112 3.52 -0.39 2.96
C ASP A 112 4.46 0.09 4.06
N GLU A 113 4.15 -0.31 5.28
CA GLU A 113 4.89 -0.02 6.51
C GLU A 113 5.78 -1.18 6.95
N ALA A 114 6.30 -2.00 6.03
CA ALA A 114 7.17 -3.14 6.38
C ALA A 114 8.39 -2.74 7.23
N TYR A 115 8.81 -1.49 7.17
CA TYR A 115 9.97 -0.96 7.89
C TYR A 115 9.61 0.07 8.95
N ILE A 116 8.34 0.26 9.32
CA ILE A 116 7.88 1.30 10.25
C ILE A 116 8.57 1.22 11.63
N ASN A 117 8.90 0.02 12.09
CA ASN A 117 9.56 -0.18 13.39
C ASN A 117 10.97 0.43 13.46
N TYR A 118 11.59 0.77 12.31
CA TYR A 118 12.87 1.46 12.24
C TYR A 118 12.72 2.99 12.13
N SER A 119 11.48 3.47 12.05
CA SER A 119 11.14 4.88 11.89
C SER A 119 10.70 5.51 13.21
N LYS A 120 10.89 6.84 13.30
CA LYS A 120 10.29 7.67 14.36
C LYS A 120 8.90 8.20 13.97
N GLN A 121 8.51 8.04 12.71
CA GLN A 121 7.19 8.46 12.23
C GLN A 121 6.11 7.54 12.81
N LYS A 122 4.98 8.13 13.15
CA LYS A 122 3.81 7.36 13.60
C LYS A 122 3.23 6.56 12.44
N THR A 123 2.80 5.33 12.72
CA THR A 123 2.07 4.49 11.77
C THR A 123 0.75 5.14 11.36
N PHE A 124 0.33 4.91 10.11
CA PHE A 124 -0.98 5.32 9.60
C PHE A 124 -2.13 4.43 10.08
N ILE A 125 -1.85 3.34 10.80
CA ILE A 125 -2.90 2.51 11.44
C ILE A 125 -3.81 3.34 12.36
N GLN A 126 -3.31 4.42 12.93
CA GLN A 126 -4.09 5.28 13.84
C GLN A 126 -5.19 6.07 13.11
N GLU A 127 -5.15 6.14 11.79
CA GLU A 127 -6.02 6.95 10.94
C GLU A 127 -7.00 6.13 10.10
N LEU A 128 -7.11 4.80 10.36
CA LEU A 128 -8.03 3.91 9.63
C LEU A 128 -9.49 4.37 9.70
N THR A 129 -9.88 5.03 10.78
CA THR A 129 -11.25 5.56 10.94
C THR A 129 -11.49 6.86 10.19
N GLU A 130 -10.42 7.58 9.85
CA GLU A 130 -10.48 8.85 9.12
C GLU A 130 -10.51 8.64 7.60
N TYR A 131 -9.78 7.62 7.12
CA TYR A 131 -9.63 7.34 5.70
C TYR A 131 -10.18 5.96 5.33
N PRO A 132 -11.43 5.88 4.83
CA PRO A 132 -12.05 4.59 4.50
C PRO A 132 -11.38 3.87 3.32
N ASN A 133 -10.60 4.58 2.51
CA ASN A 133 -9.82 4.07 1.38
C ASN A 133 -8.37 3.69 1.74
N LEU A 134 -8.01 3.69 3.03
CA LEU A 134 -6.67 3.38 3.51
C LEU A 134 -6.52 1.88 3.79
N ILE A 135 -5.45 1.31 3.24
CA ILE A 135 -4.89 0.02 3.67
C ILE A 135 -3.48 0.26 4.19
N VAL A 136 -3.16 -0.23 5.36
CA VAL A 136 -1.79 -0.25 5.90
C VAL A 136 -1.30 -1.68 5.96
N MET A 137 -0.13 -1.95 5.36
CA MET A 137 0.50 -3.27 5.42
C MET A 137 1.69 -3.25 6.36
N GLN A 138 1.80 -4.26 7.20
CA GLN A 138 2.99 -4.51 8.02
C GLN A 138 3.39 -5.99 7.93
N THR A 139 4.63 -6.31 8.34
CA THR A 139 5.15 -7.67 8.31
C THR A 139 5.98 -7.97 9.56
N LEU A 140 5.92 -9.20 10.02
CA LEU A 140 6.80 -9.69 11.08
C LEU A 140 8.18 -10.13 10.55
N SER A 141 8.38 -10.10 9.24
CA SER A 141 9.61 -10.60 8.60
C SER A 141 10.84 -9.71 8.81
N LYS A 142 10.67 -8.44 9.17
CA LYS A 142 11.75 -7.44 9.24
C LYS A 142 12.19 -7.19 10.69
N ALA A 143 11.68 -6.17 11.33
CA ALA A 143 12.10 -5.77 12.68
C ALA A 143 11.89 -6.87 13.73
N TRP A 144 10.88 -7.70 13.56
CA TRP A 144 10.56 -8.79 14.48
C TRP A 144 11.42 -10.04 14.27
N GLY A 145 12.19 -10.13 13.17
CA GLY A 145 13.05 -11.28 12.87
C GLY A 145 12.31 -12.59 12.60
N LEU A 146 11.02 -12.55 12.31
CA LEU A 146 10.14 -13.71 12.18
C LEU A 146 9.80 -14.06 10.72
N ALA A 147 10.76 -13.88 9.81
CA ALA A 147 10.55 -14.08 8.38
C ALA A 147 10.04 -15.50 8.03
N ALA A 148 10.46 -16.52 8.79
CA ALA A 148 10.06 -17.92 8.57
C ALA A 148 8.59 -18.18 8.89
N LEU A 149 7.94 -17.37 9.74
CA LEU A 149 6.53 -17.54 10.07
C LEU A 149 5.60 -17.11 8.93
N ARG A 150 6.10 -16.39 7.94
CA ARG A 150 5.31 -15.89 6.81
C ARG A 150 4.07 -15.12 7.26
N LEU A 151 4.20 -14.20 8.22
CA LEU A 151 3.09 -13.37 8.70
C LEU A 151 3.19 -11.95 8.15
N GLY A 152 2.20 -11.58 7.34
CA GLY A 152 1.88 -10.23 6.92
C GLY A 152 0.55 -9.79 7.52
N LEU A 153 0.45 -8.51 7.83
CA LEU A 153 -0.73 -7.90 8.42
C LEU A 153 -1.26 -6.82 7.47
N CYS A 154 -2.55 -6.86 7.22
CA CYS A 154 -3.29 -5.83 6.52
C CYS A 154 -4.26 -5.18 7.50
N PHE A 155 -4.14 -3.88 7.68
CA PHE A 155 -5.02 -3.07 8.51
C PHE A 155 -5.85 -2.18 7.61
N ALA A 156 -7.17 -2.26 7.73
CA ALA A 156 -8.09 -1.47 6.91
C ALA A 156 -9.44 -1.29 7.60
N SER A 157 -10.38 -0.63 6.93
CA SER A 157 -11.78 -0.63 7.37
C SER A 157 -12.34 -2.05 7.39
N MET A 158 -13.34 -2.29 8.23
CA MET A 158 -14.01 -3.59 8.35
C MET A 158 -14.55 -4.08 6.99
N ASP A 159 -15.12 -3.18 6.19
CA ASP A 159 -15.64 -3.50 4.86
C ASP A 159 -14.56 -4.06 3.92
N ILE A 160 -13.36 -3.47 3.96
CA ILE A 160 -12.21 -3.94 3.18
C ILE A 160 -11.73 -5.29 3.69
N VAL A 161 -11.57 -5.44 5.02
CA VAL A 161 -11.11 -6.70 5.63
C VAL A 161 -12.08 -7.85 5.35
N ASP A 162 -13.38 -7.58 5.39
CA ASP A 162 -14.41 -8.57 5.05
C ASP A 162 -14.29 -9.08 3.60
N ILE A 163 -13.87 -8.23 2.68
CA ILE A 163 -13.62 -8.65 1.29
C ILE A 163 -12.37 -9.52 1.21
N PHE A 164 -11.26 -9.11 1.87
CA PHE A 164 -10.04 -9.93 1.93
C PHE A 164 -10.29 -11.33 2.48
N ASN A 165 -11.17 -11.47 3.47
CA ASN A 165 -11.51 -12.77 4.08
C ASN A 165 -12.39 -13.67 3.18
N LYS A 166 -12.93 -13.15 2.06
CA LYS A 166 -13.78 -13.90 1.13
C LYS A 166 -13.02 -14.45 -0.08
N VAL A 167 -11.80 -14.00 -0.31
CA VAL A 167 -10.94 -14.37 -1.44
C VAL A 167 -9.83 -15.29 -0.97
#